data_2e017bd2587411ade0a45aea227f38cb
#
_entry.id   2e017bd2587411ade0a45aea227f38cb
#
_cell.length_a   1.000
_cell.length_b   1.000
_cell.length_c   1.000
_cell.angle_alpha   90.00
_cell.angle_beta   90.00
_cell.angle_gamma   90.00
#
_symmetry.space_group_name_H-M   'P 1'
#
loop_
_entity.id
_entity.type
_entity.pdbx_description
1 polymer ?
#
loop_
_entity_poly.entity_id
_entity_poly.type
_entity_poly.pdbx_seq_one_letter_code
_entity_poly.pdbx_strand_id
1 'polypeptide(L)'
;MKLSFRLLAFLWIPILLLSCSGEDDYYYPSVKQEFLTAASGSDGRLQTVITDEGETYNVAQDATNTSIGSNSTVRIVSNYGFVDPNDKKAGIKLYNLLKSVSPAPLPPSGFKDGVKTDPANVLSTWMGVDYLNIILEIKVQDGKHYFHFIEDNVKDSAGGLREVDLTLYHDANGDVQAYTKRAYLSIPLRQYAVEGVKKISVHFSLNTYASGIKICTFDYIPH
;
A
#
# COMPACT_ATOMS: atom_id res chain seq x y z
N MET A 1 -61.35 -63.66 -32.82
CA MET A 1 -60.12 -62.98 -32.51
C MET A 1 -60.46 -61.54 -32.07
N LYS A 2 -60.46 -61.24 -30.76
CA LYS A 2 -60.77 -59.93 -30.25
C LYS A 2 -59.48 -59.24 -29.78
N LEU A 3 -59.13 -58.18 -30.48
CA LEU A 3 -57.96 -57.37 -30.16
C LEU A 3 -58.37 -56.30 -29.19
N SER A 4 -57.91 -56.36 -27.95
CA SER A 4 -58.16 -55.36 -26.87
C SER A 4 -57.16 -54.23 -27.00
N PHE A 5 -57.61 -53.05 -27.32
CA PHE A 5 -56.87 -51.82 -27.36
C PHE A 5 -56.83 -51.24 -25.95
N ARG A 6 -55.71 -51.32 -25.26
CA ARG A 6 -55.50 -50.63 -23.98
C ARG A 6 -55.02 -49.21 -24.22
N LEU A 7 -55.88 -48.27 -23.91
CA LEU A 7 -55.56 -46.85 -23.91
C LEU A 7 -54.59 -46.54 -22.75
N LEU A 8 -53.37 -46.16 -23.04
CA LEU A 8 -52.42 -45.64 -22.06
C LEU A 8 -52.64 -44.14 -21.94
N ALA A 9 -53.28 -43.69 -20.85
CA ALA A 9 -53.45 -42.31 -20.53
C ALA A 9 -52.09 -41.74 -20.04
N PHE A 10 -51.44 -40.93 -20.86
CA PHE A 10 -50.25 -40.16 -20.47
C PHE A 10 -50.70 -39.02 -19.56
N LEU A 11 -50.41 -39.15 -18.25
CA LEU A 11 -50.62 -38.10 -17.26
C LEU A 11 -49.52 -37.04 -17.41
N TRP A 12 -49.83 -35.94 -18.09
CA TRP A 12 -48.93 -34.78 -18.14
C TRP A 12 -49.00 -34.05 -16.80
N ILE A 13 -47.96 -34.21 -15.98
CA ILE A 13 -47.74 -33.40 -14.77
C ILE A 13 -46.99 -32.14 -15.23
N PRO A 14 -47.56 -30.93 -15.15
CA PRO A 14 -46.80 -29.71 -15.34
C PRO A 14 -45.89 -29.53 -14.15
N ILE A 15 -44.57 -29.74 -14.35
CA ILE A 15 -43.52 -29.33 -13.41
C ILE A 15 -43.52 -27.80 -13.40
N LEU A 16 -44.18 -27.23 -12.40
CA LEU A 16 -44.02 -25.83 -12.06
C LEU A 16 -42.58 -25.67 -11.57
N LEU A 17 -41.70 -25.22 -12.49
CA LEU A 17 -40.42 -24.65 -12.11
C LEU A 17 -40.73 -23.36 -11.33
N LEU A 18 -40.84 -23.47 -10.03
CA LEU A 18 -40.67 -22.34 -9.12
C LEU A 18 -39.22 -21.91 -9.26
N SER A 19 -38.94 -21.07 -10.27
CA SER A 19 -37.73 -20.25 -10.30
C SER A 19 -37.77 -19.36 -9.08
N CYS A 20 -36.99 -19.70 -8.08
CA CYS A 20 -36.69 -18.82 -6.97
C CYS A 20 -35.84 -17.68 -7.55
N SER A 21 -36.46 -16.63 -8.07
CA SER A 21 -35.82 -15.35 -8.31
C SER A 21 -35.72 -14.61 -6.97
N GLY A 22 -34.96 -15.15 -6.07
CA GLY A 22 -34.32 -14.35 -5.03
C GLY A 22 -33.15 -13.65 -5.72
N GLU A 23 -33.37 -12.47 -6.25
CA GLU A 23 -32.30 -11.51 -6.47
C GLU A 23 -31.83 -11.06 -5.08
N ASP A 24 -31.10 -11.94 -4.39
CA ASP A 24 -30.14 -11.51 -3.42
C ASP A 24 -29.04 -10.85 -4.27
N ASP A 25 -29.14 -9.53 -4.46
CA ASP A 25 -28.04 -8.69 -4.92
C ASP A 25 -26.88 -8.86 -3.92
N TYR A 26 -26.15 -9.97 -4.08
CA TYR A 26 -24.95 -10.23 -3.29
C TYR A 26 -23.89 -9.26 -3.76
N TYR A 27 -23.87 -8.10 -3.12
CA TYR A 27 -22.88 -7.07 -3.37
C TYR A 27 -21.52 -7.57 -2.88
N TYR A 28 -20.64 -7.89 -3.83
CA TYR A 28 -19.22 -8.09 -3.53
C TYR A 28 -18.58 -6.72 -3.33
N PRO A 29 -18.14 -6.36 -2.10
CA PRO A 29 -17.50 -5.08 -1.91
C PRO A 29 -16.25 -4.99 -2.78
N SER A 30 -16.11 -3.91 -3.53
CA SER A 30 -14.88 -3.61 -4.25
C SER A 30 -13.78 -3.32 -3.23
N VAL A 31 -12.91 -4.29 -3.02
CA VAL A 31 -11.78 -4.18 -2.09
C VAL A 31 -10.58 -3.62 -2.84
N LYS A 32 -10.06 -2.51 -2.34
CA LYS A 32 -8.83 -1.88 -2.83
C LYS A 32 -7.66 -2.23 -1.92
N GLN A 33 -6.46 -2.34 -2.48
CA GLN A 33 -5.22 -2.41 -1.72
C GLN A 33 -4.38 -1.18 -2.05
N GLU A 34 -4.16 -0.33 -1.07
CA GLU A 34 -3.48 0.95 -1.26
C GLU A 34 -2.56 1.29 -0.09
N PHE A 35 -1.59 2.17 -0.36
CA PHE A 35 -0.86 2.87 0.69
C PHE A 35 -1.74 3.99 1.24
N LEU A 36 -1.82 4.06 2.56
CA LEU A 36 -2.65 5.03 3.27
C LEU A 36 -1.86 5.65 4.41
N THR A 37 -2.12 6.93 4.70
CA THR A 37 -1.70 7.54 5.96
C THR A 37 -2.85 7.42 6.95
N ALA A 38 -2.72 6.54 7.93
CA ALA A 38 -3.73 6.32 8.96
C ALA A 38 -3.46 7.18 10.19
N ALA A 39 -4.49 7.80 10.72
CA ALA A 39 -4.44 8.59 11.94
C ALA A 39 -5.32 7.97 13.04
N SER A 40 -4.82 8.01 14.27
CA SER A 40 -5.52 7.52 15.46
C SER A 40 -6.11 8.64 16.31
N GLY A 41 -7.12 8.29 17.09
CA GLY A 41 -7.64 9.12 18.16
C GLY A 41 -6.83 9.01 19.46
N SER A 42 -7.37 9.59 20.52
CA SER A 42 -6.76 9.59 21.85
C SER A 42 -6.66 8.19 22.47
N ASP A 43 -7.49 7.25 22.01
CA ASP A 43 -7.52 5.86 22.43
C ASP A 43 -6.55 4.96 21.61
N GLY A 44 -5.85 5.53 20.62
CA GLY A 44 -4.94 4.82 19.75
C GLY A 44 -5.62 4.03 18.61
N ARG A 45 -6.96 4.03 18.52
CA ARG A 45 -7.69 3.38 17.44
C ARG A 45 -7.65 4.22 16.18
N LEU A 46 -7.59 3.56 15.01
CA LEU A 46 -7.60 4.25 13.73
C LEU A 46 -8.95 4.93 13.49
N GLN A 47 -8.93 6.22 13.21
CA GLN A 47 -10.12 7.05 12.98
C GLN A 47 -10.24 7.52 11.54
N THR A 48 -9.14 7.88 10.92
CA THR A 48 -9.14 8.38 9.54
C THR A 48 -7.97 7.80 8.74
N VAL A 49 -8.14 7.77 7.43
CA VAL A 49 -7.07 7.48 6.48
C VAL A 49 -7.04 8.55 5.39
N ILE A 50 -5.85 8.82 4.86
CA ILE A 50 -5.63 9.68 3.70
C ILE A 50 -5.00 8.79 2.61
N THR A 51 -5.59 8.82 1.41
CA THR A 51 -5.08 8.09 0.24
C THR A 51 -3.92 8.83 -0.41
N ASP A 52 -3.26 8.20 -1.38
CA ASP A 52 -2.20 8.83 -2.18
C ASP A 52 -2.72 9.92 -3.12
N GLU A 53 -4.02 9.94 -3.41
CA GLU A 53 -4.70 11.00 -4.14
C GLU A 53 -5.14 12.18 -3.25
N GLY A 54 -4.93 12.08 -1.92
CA GLY A 54 -5.29 13.10 -0.95
C GLY A 54 -6.74 13.02 -0.46
N GLU A 55 -7.50 11.98 -0.83
CA GLU A 55 -8.85 11.77 -0.30
C GLU A 55 -8.79 11.29 1.16
N THR A 56 -9.64 11.86 2.00
CA THR A 56 -9.73 11.49 3.42
C THR A 56 -11.02 10.71 3.68
N TYR A 57 -10.89 9.55 4.33
CA TYR A 57 -12.02 8.72 4.72
C TYR A 57 -12.01 8.43 6.21
N ASN A 58 -13.21 8.39 6.82
CA ASN A 58 -13.37 7.90 8.18
C ASN A 58 -13.29 6.37 8.20
N VAL A 59 -12.63 5.82 9.21
CA VAL A 59 -12.61 4.38 9.49
C VAL A 59 -13.86 4.03 10.29
N ALA A 60 -14.91 3.60 9.59
CA ALA A 60 -16.17 3.20 10.21
C ALA A 60 -16.08 1.82 10.85
N GLN A 61 -15.27 0.92 10.28
CA GLN A 61 -15.04 -0.42 10.79
C GLN A 61 -13.56 -0.79 10.63
N ASP A 62 -12.97 -1.30 11.70
CA ASP A 62 -11.59 -1.82 11.69
C ASP A 62 -11.59 -3.30 12.11
N ALA A 63 -11.48 -4.20 11.12
CA ALA A 63 -11.37 -5.63 11.37
C ALA A 63 -9.94 -6.05 11.77
N THR A 64 -8.96 -5.13 11.69
CA THR A 64 -7.56 -5.44 12.00
C THR A 64 -7.27 -5.40 13.50
N ASN A 65 -8.13 -4.71 14.27
CA ASN A 65 -7.93 -4.43 15.69
C ASN A 65 -6.55 -3.81 16.00
N THR A 66 -5.98 -3.08 15.05
CA THR A 66 -4.67 -2.45 15.21
C THR A 66 -4.81 -1.17 16.02
N SER A 67 -3.94 -1.01 17.00
CA SER A 67 -3.77 0.27 17.68
C SER A 67 -2.35 0.81 17.45
N ILE A 68 -2.25 2.15 17.40
CA ILE A 68 -1.00 2.90 17.29
C ILE A 68 -0.92 3.89 18.46
N GLY A 69 0.10 4.72 18.51
CA GLY A 69 0.19 5.77 19.52
C GLY A 69 -1.06 6.67 19.51
N SER A 70 -1.46 7.20 20.67
CA SER A 70 -2.56 8.17 20.77
C SER A 70 -2.27 9.42 19.93
N ASN A 71 -3.28 9.92 19.19
CA ASN A 71 -3.18 11.10 18.32
C ASN A 71 -1.95 11.09 17.43
N SER A 72 -1.65 9.94 16.83
CA SER A 72 -0.49 9.73 16.00
C SER A 72 -0.88 9.30 14.58
N THR A 73 0.09 9.34 13.67
CA THR A 73 -0.07 8.88 12.30
C THR A 73 0.92 7.78 11.98
N VAL A 74 0.53 6.88 11.08
CA VAL A 74 1.37 5.81 10.57
C VAL A 74 1.10 5.57 9.09
N ARG A 75 2.15 5.27 8.34
CA ARG A 75 2.00 4.84 6.95
C ARG A 75 1.73 3.34 6.90
N ILE A 76 0.68 2.94 6.19
CA ILE A 76 0.22 1.55 6.10
C ILE A 76 -0.05 1.15 4.66
N VAL A 77 -0.09 -0.14 4.41
CA VAL A 77 -0.75 -0.75 3.26
C VAL A 77 -1.94 -1.52 3.79
N SER A 78 -3.11 -1.24 3.25
CA SER A 78 -4.34 -1.87 3.73
C SER A 78 -5.25 -2.29 2.59
N ASN A 79 -5.93 -3.42 2.79
CA ASN A 79 -7.10 -3.75 1.99
C ASN A 79 -8.32 -3.13 2.66
N TYR A 80 -9.05 -2.32 1.92
CA TYR A 80 -10.24 -1.66 2.42
C TYR A 80 -11.36 -1.61 1.37
N GLY A 81 -12.57 -1.37 1.84
CA GLY A 81 -13.74 -1.12 0.98
C GLY A 81 -14.65 -0.09 1.64
N PHE A 82 -15.51 0.56 0.85
CA PHE A 82 -16.54 1.43 1.40
C PHE A 82 -17.62 0.63 2.13
N VAL A 83 -18.09 1.14 3.27
CA VAL A 83 -19.19 0.50 4.02
C VAL A 83 -20.48 0.60 3.21
N ASP A 84 -20.70 1.74 2.55
CA ASP A 84 -21.75 1.92 1.55
C ASP A 84 -21.10 2.37 0.24
N PRO A 85 -21.21 1.58 -0.85
CA PRO A 85 -20.64 1.94 -2.15
C PRO A 85 -21.21 3.21 -2.76
N ASN A 86 -22.46 3.55 -2.40
CA ASN A 86 -23.18 4.71 -2.92
C ASN A 86 -22.96 5.96 -2.07
N ASP A 87 -22.45 5.81 -0.84
CA ASP A 87 -22.13 6.91 0.06
C ASP A 87 -20.74 6.76 0.67
N LYS A 88 -19.74 7.34 0.03
CA LYS A 88 -18.36 7.36 0.53
C LYS A 88 -18.23 8.03 1.92
N LYS A 89 -19.20 8.89 2.31
CA LYS A 89 -19.21 9.54 3.62
C LYS A 89 -19.53 8.59 4.76
N ALA A 90 -20.16 7.45 4.46
CA ALA A 90 -20.37 6.38 5.45
C ALA A 90 -19.05 5.79 5.95
N GLY A 91 -17.94 6.10 5.26
CA GLY A 91 -16.60 5.68 5.64
C GLY A 91 -16.20 4.32 5.05
N ILE A 92 -15.05 3.84 5.52
CA ILE A 92 -14.44 2.61 5.03
C ILE A 92 -14.36 1.55 6.11
N LYS A 93 -14.28 0.30 5.66
CA LYS A 93 -13.90 -0.85 6.46
C LYS A 93 -12.49 -1.29 6.09
N LEU A 94 -11.61 -1.37 7.08
CA LEU A 94 -10.27 -1.95 6.93
C LEU A 94 -10.37 -3.47 7.17
N TYR A 95 -9.86 -4.26 6.22
CA TYR A 95 -9.88 -5.73 6.31
C TYR A 95 -8.56 -6.30 6.81
N ASN A 96 -7.44 -5.72 6.39
CA ASN A 96 -6.10 -6.03 6.87
C ASN A 96 -5.26 -4.77 6.94
N LEU A 97 -4.13 -4.85 7.63
CA LEU A 97 -3.18 -3.75 7.75
C LEU A 97 -1.76 -4.28 7.83
N LEU A 98 -0.89 -3.71 7.03
CA LEU A 98 0.55 -3.90 7.09
C LEU A 98 1.21 -2.53 7.29
N LYS A 99 2.05 -2.37 8.31
CA LYS A 99 2.82 -1.14 8.48
C LYS A 99 3.87 -1.05 7.37
N SER A 100 3.86 0.04 6.61
CA SER A 100 4.92 0.37 5.66
C SER A 100 6.16 0.85 6.40
N VAL A 101 7.34 0.54 5.87
CA VAL A 101 8.58 1.13 6.37
C VAL A 101 8.63 2.58 5.88
N SER A 102 8.53 3.54 6.81
CA SER A 102 8.44 4.96 6.46
C SER A 102 9.18 5.88 7.46
N PRO A 103 10.46 5.59 7.81
CA PRO A 103 11.24 6.52 8.60
C PRO A 103 11.65 7.74 7.77
N ALA A 104 11.92 8.86 8.42
CA ALA A 104 12.55 10.01 7.76
C ALA A 104 13.97 9.63 7.32
N PRO A 105 14.41 10.02 6.10
CA PRO A 105 15.77 9.81 5.66
C PRO A 105 16.81 10.38 6.63
N LEU A 106 17.95 9.69 6.76
CA LEU A 106 19.06 10.09 7.61
C LEU A 106 20.32 10.26 6.77
N PRO A 107 21.21 11.20 7.12
CA PRO A 107 22.52 11.29 6.51
C PRO A 107 23.35 10.00 6.79
N PRO A 108 24.37 9.69 5.97
CA PRO A 108 25.20 8.49 6.17
C PRO A 108 25.76 8.34 7.58
N SER A 109 26.07 9.46 8.25
CA SER A 109 26.56 9.50 9.63
C SER A 109 25.52 9.06 10.68
N GLY A 110 24.23 9.00 10.31
CA GLY A 110 23.14 8.52 11.17
C GLY A 110 23.12 6.99 11.34
N PHE A 111 23.86 6.26 10.52
CA PHE A 111 23.92 4.78 10.55
C PHE A 111 25.15 4.32 11.36
N LYS A 112 24.93 3.93 12.61
CA LYS A 112 26.01 3.58 13.55
C LYS A 112 26.88 2.41 13.08
N ASP A 113 26.27 1.42 12.42
CA ASP A 113 26.94 0.22 11.89
C ASP A 113 27.37 0.39 10.42
N GLY A 114 27.42 1.63 9.95
CA GLY A 114 27.71 1.97 8.57
C GLY A 114 26.51 1.82 7.63
N VAL A 115 26.67 2.32 6.42
CA VAL A 115 25.67 2.22 5.36
C VAL A 115 25.69 0.81 4.77
N LYS A 116 24.51 0.19 4.63
CA LYS A 116 24.32 -1.11 3.99
C LYS A 116 23.37 -0.97 2.82
N THR A 117 23.73 -1.54 1.68
CA THR A 117 22.99 -1.46 0.43
C THR A 117 22.86 -2.84 -0.22
N ASP A 118 22.42 -3.82 0.57
CA ASP A 118 22.13 -5.15 0.05
C ASP A 118 21.11 -5.07 -1.09
N PRO A 119 21.17 -5.95 -2.11
CA PRO A 119 20.37 -5.81 -3.29
C PRO A 119 18.88 -6.04 -3.03
N ALA A 120 18.04 -5.33 -3.80
CA ALA A 120 16.60 -5.50 -3.89
C ALA A 120 16.13 -5.14 -5.32
N ASN A 121 15.05 -5.74 -5.81
CA ASN A 121 14.46 -5.33 -7.07
C ASN A 121 13.25 -4.42 -6.83
N VAL A 122 13.08 -3.41 -7.68
CA VAL A 122 11.90 -2.56 -7.68
C VAL A 122 10.78 -3.21 -8.50
N LEU A 123 9.64 -3.47 -7.86
CA LEU A 123 8.42 -3.87 -8.55
C LEU A 123 7.63 -2.66 -9.02
N SER A 124 7.47 -1.66 -8.15
CA SER A 124 6.70 -0.47 -8.45
C SER A 124 7.17 0.72 -7.62
N THR A 125 7.09 1.92 -8.21
CA THR A 125 7.35 3.20 -7.53
C THR A 125 6.39 4.25 -8.07
N TRP A 126 5.84 5.09 -7.19
CA TRP A 126 4.97 6.21 -7.54
C TRP A 126 4.94 7.26 -6.46
N MET A 127 4.55 8.48 -6.85
CA MET A 127 4.32 9.57 -5.90
C MET A 127 2.91 9.49 -5.32
N GLY A 128 2.81 9.55 -3.99
CA GLY A 128 1.60 9.90 -3.28
C GLY A 128 1.62 11.37 -2.87
N VAL A 129 0.69 11.82 -2.01
CA VAL A 129 0.59 13.24 -1.61
C VAL A 129 1.91 13.77 -1.04
N ASP A 130 2.48 13.12 -0.03
CA ASP A 130 3.71 13.56 0.63
C ASP A 130 4.77 12.43 0.68
N TYR A 131 4.61 11.41 -0.16
CA TYR A 131 5.43 10.21 -0.09
C TYR A 131 5.88 9.71 -1.46
N LEU A 132 7.11 9.24 -1.56
CA LEU A 132 7.52 8.33 -2.63
C LEU A 132 7.29 6.89 -2.16
N ASN A 133 6.32 6.20 -2.77
CA ASN A 133 6.00 4.82 -2.45
C ASN A 133 6.81 3.85 -3.28
N ILE A 134 7.21 2.75 -2.66
CA ILE A 134 8.07 1.75 -3.26
C ILE A 134 7.60 0.36 -2.84
N ILE A 135 7.39 -0.51 -3.81
CA ILE A 135 7.25 -1.95 -3.57
C ILE A 135 8.52 -2.63 -4.08
N LEU A 136 9.19 -3.33 -3.19
CA LEU A 136 10.39 -4.09 -3.50
C LEU A 136 10.12 -5.58 -3.53
N GLU A 137 10.92 -6.29 -4.32
CA GLU A 137 11.16 -7.72 -4.15
C GLU A 137 12.53 -7.93 -3.52
N ILE A 138 12.55 -8.68 -2.43
CA ILE A 138 13.76 -9.09 -1.74
C ILE A 138 13.84 -10.60 -1.67
N LYS A 139 15.04 -11.13 -1.63
CA LYS A 139 15.27 -12.56 -1.44
C LYS A 139 15.55 -12.84 0.02
N VAL A 140 14.75 -13.73 0.62
CA VAL A 140 14.76 -14.03 2.04
C VAL A 140 14.70 -15.55 2.27
N GLN A 141 15.08 -15.98 3.47
CA GLN A 141 14.70 -17.26 4.04
C GLN A 141 13.96 -17.02 5.36
N ASP A 142 14.66 -16.89 6.47
CA ASP A 142 14.06 -16.72 7.81
C ASP A 142 14.61 -15.49 8.53
N GLY A 143 15.59 -14.80 7.94
CA GLY A 143 16.25 -13.64 8.51
C GLY A 143 15.37 -12.39 8.51
N LYS A 144 15.65 -11.50 9.45
CA LYS A 144 15.00 -10.20 9.52
C LYS A 144 15.79 -9.19 8.71
N HIS A 145 15.18 -8.61 7.68
CA HIS A 145 15.73 -7.51 6.90
C HIS A 145 15.37 -6.17 7.53
N TYR A 146 16.30 -5.21 7.44
CA TYR A 146 16.13 -3.85 7.94
C TYR A 146 16.19 -2.87 6.77
N PHE A 147 15.25 -1.92 6.75
CA PHE A 147 15.15 -0.91 5.72
C PHE A 147 15.16 0.49 6.34
N HIS A 148 15.79 1.41 5.63
CA HIS A 148 15.78 2.83 5.93
C HIS A 148 16.09 3.61 4.64
N PHE A 149 16.19 4.93 4.72
CA PHE A 149 16.56 5.80 3.61
C PHE A 149 17.76 6.63 4.00
N ILE A 150 18.75 6.66 3.10
CA ILE A 150 19.97 7.45 3.27
C ILE A 150 19.73 8.75 2.50
N GLU A 151 19.91 9.88 3.17
CA GLU A 151 19.95 11.21 2.56
C GLU A 151 21.38 11.49 2.15
N ASP A 152 21.69 11.27 0.86
CA ASP A 152 23.05 11.45 0.34
C ASP A 152 23.37 12.93 0.12
N ASN A 153 22.39 13.69 -0.39
CA ASN A 153 22.57 15.10 -0.72
C ASN A 153 21.23 15.84 -0.79
N VAL A 154 21.23 17.11 -0.38
CA VAL A 154 20.13 18.06 -0.60
C VAL A 154 20.72 19.37 -1.13
N LYS A 155 20.27 19.81 -2.32
CA LYS A 155 20.80 20.98 -2.98
C LYS A 155 19.68 21.88 -3.48
N ASP A 156 19.77 23.16 -3.12
CA ASP A 156 18.88 24.18 -3.66
C ASP A 156 19.44 24.79 -4.93
N SER A 157 18.57 24.99 -5.91
CA SER A 157 18.87 25.58 -7.21
C SER A 157 17.98 26.81 -7.46
N ALA A 158 18.35 27.63 -8.42
CA ALA A 158 17.59 28.83 -8.76
C ALA A 158 16.13 28.49 -9.14
N GLY A 159 15.21 29.42 -8.90
CA GLY A 159 13.81 29.28 -9.27
C GLY A 159 12.95 28.47 -8.29
N GLY A 160 13.50 28.10 -7.12
CA GLY A 160 12.77 27.30 -6.11
C GLY A 160 12.81 25.81 -6.38
N LEU A 161 13.78 25.34 -7.15
CA LEU A 161 14.05 23.92 -7.35
C LEU A 161 14.96 23.40 -6.25
N ARG A 162 14.60 22.27 -5.64
CA ARG A 162 15.42 21.48 -4.72
C ARG A 162 15.67 20.11 -5.33
N GLU A 163 16.92 19.68 -5.31
CA GLU A 163 17.35 18.33 -5.69
C GLU A 163 17.62 17.55 -4.41
N VAL A 164 17.10 16.30 -4.32
CA VAL A 164 17.26 15.43 -3.18
C VAL A 164 17.71 14.05 -3.67
N ASP A 165 18.93 13.67 -3.28
CA ASP A 165 19.49 12.37 -3.60
C ASP A 165 19.31 11.43 -2.42
N LEU A 166 18.61 10.32 -2.65
CA LEU A 166 18.29 9.32 -1.63
C LEU A 166 18.75 7.94 -2.07
N THR A 167 19.28 7.16 -1.15
CA THR A 167 19.66 5.77 -1.38
C THR A 167 18.88 4.84 -0.43
N LEU A 168 18.46 3.69 -0.93
CA LEU A 168 17.87 2.64 -0.11
C LEU A 168 18.94 2.10 0.86
N TYR A 169 18.71 2.24 2.15
CA TYR A 169 19.41 1.41 3.14
C TYR A 169 18.70 0.07 3.23
N HIS A 170 19.40 -1.00 2.93
CA HIS A 170 18.92 -2.36 3.07
C HIS A 170 20.01 -3.22 3.71
N ASP A 171 19.70 -3.78 4.87
CA ASP A 171 20.52 -4.76 5.56
C ASP A 171 19.77 -6.10 5.54
N ALA A 172 20.25 -7.02 4.74
CA ALA A 172 19.73 -8.38 4.67
C ALA A 172 20.14 -9.23 5.89
N ASN A 173 21.02 -8.68 6.76
CA ASN A 173 21.47 -9.31 7.99
C ASN A 173 22.02 -10.74 7.80
N GLY A 174 22.66 -10.97 6.64
CA GLY A 174 23.21 -12.29 6.28
C GLY A 174 22.18 -13.36 5.94
N ASP A 175 20.92 -12.99 5.69
CA ASP A 175 19.88 -13.96 5.35
C ASP A 175 20.15 -14.67 4.02
N VAL A 176 19.72 -15.93 3.93
CA VAL A 176 19.86 -16.75 2.73
C VAL A 176 18.82 -16.37 1.68
N GLN A 177 19.23 -16.29 0.43
CA GLN A 177 18.38 -15.89 -0.69
C GLN A 177 17.55 -17.07 -1.23
N ALA A 178 16.62 -17.61 -0.44
CA ALA A 178 15.88 -18.84 -0.77
C ALA A 178 14.61 -18.57 -1.61
N TYR A 179 13.81 -17.57 -1.24
CA TYR A 179 12.58 -17.23 -1.95
C TYR A 179 12.35 -15.73 -2.00
N THR A 180 11.39 -15.28 -2.82
CA THR A 180 11.08 -13.86 -3.00
C THR A 180 9.95 -13.43 -2.09
N LYS A 181 10.12 -12.26 -1.43
CA LYS A 181 9.11 -11.61 -0.61
C LYS A 181 8.99 -10.14 -0.99
N ARG A 182 7.80 -9.56 -0.80
CA ARG A 182 7.58 -8.13 -1.00
C ARG A 182 7.87 -7.35 0.26
N ALA A 183 8.49 -6.18 0.09
CA ALA A 183 8.63 -5.16 1.12
C ALA A 183 7.95 -3.87 0.65
N TYR A 184 7.24 -3.21 1.56
CA TYR A 184 6.46 -2.00 1.29
C TYR A 184 7.08 -0.82 2.02
N LEU A 185 7.54 0.17 1.27
CA LEU A 185 8.25 1.33 1.78
C LEU A 185 7.58 2.62 1.29
N SER A 186 7.65 3.67 2.11
CA SER A 186 7.18 5.01 1.74
C SER A 186 8.16 6.04 2.29
N ILE A 187 8.81 6.80 1.42
CA ILE A 187 9.73 7.86 1.82
C ILE A 187 8.95 9.14 2.07
N PRO A 188 8.93 9.68 3.31
CA PRO A 188 8.30 10.97 3.57
C PRO A 188 9.11 12.09 2.92
N LEU A 189 8.45 12.98 2.16
CA LEU A 189 9.12 14.05 1.41
C LEU A 189 8.80 15.45 1.94
N ARG A 190 7.79 15.58 2.81
CA ARG A 190 7.32 16.88 3.31
C ARG A 190 8.43 17.67 4.04
N GLN A 191 9.39 17.01 4.64
CA GLN A 191 10.54 17.65 5.29
C GLN A 191 11.42 18.48 4.33
N TYR A 192 11.35 18.18 3.03
CA TYR A 192 12.07 18.92 2.00
C TYR A 192 11.29 20.13 1.44
N ALA A 193 10.00 20.22 1.78
CA ALA A 193 9.11 21.30 1.36
C ALA A 193 9.26 22.52 2.30
N VAL A 194 10.40 23.18 2.24
CA VAL A 194 10.64 24.39 3.04
C VAL A 194 10.24 25.66 2.27
N GLU A 195 10.18 26.78 2.97
CA GLU A 195 9.82 28.06 2.37
C GLU A 195 10.66 28.40 1.13
N GLY A 196 10.01 28.83 0.07
CA GLY A 196 10.62 29.19 -1.21
C GLY A 196 10.84 28.00 -2.18
N VAL A 197 10.71 26.77 -1.74
CA VAL A 197 10.79 25.59 -2.59
C VAL A 197 9.46 25.35 -3.30
N LYS A 198 9.49 25.34 -4.63
CA LYS A 198 8.32 25.14 -5.48
C LYS A 198 8.24 23.75 -6.07
N LYS A 199 9.39 23.09 -6.21
CA LYS A 199 9.52 21.77 -6.82
C LYS A 199 10.72 21.05 -6.20
N ILE A 200 10.55 19.77 -5.94
CA ILE A 200 11.62 18.91 -5.46
C ILE A 200 11.82 17.78 -6.48
N SER A 201 13.04 17.67 -7.01
CA SER A 201 13.45 16.55 -7.84
C SER A 201 14.10 15.49 -6.95
N VAL A 202 13.47 14.34 -6.82
CA VAL A 202 13.95 13.24 -5.97
C VAL A 202 14.63 12.20 -6.83
N HIS A 203 15.90 11.94 -6.59
CA HIS A 203 16.66 10.87 -7.22
C HIS A 203 16.82 9.73 -6.20
N PHE A 204 16.04 8.67 -6.39
CA PHE A 204 16.08 7.50 -5.52
C PHE A 204 16.92 6.40 -6.16
N SER A 205 17.96 5.96 -5.45
CA SER A 205 18.88 4.92 -5.88
C SER A 205 18.81 3.67 -4.99
N LEU A 206 19.05 2.51 -5.59
CA LEU A 206 19.17 1.24 -4.88
C LEU A 206 20.07 0.29 -5.65
N ASN A 207 20.68 -0.63 -4.94
CA ASN A 207 21.41 -1.74 -5.53
C ASN A 207 20.42 -2.86 -5.94
N THR A 208 20.59 -3.44 -7.13
CA THR A 208 19.72 -4.50 -7.66
C THR A 208 20.46 -5.83 -7.80
N TYR A 209 19.72 -6.95 -7.79
CA TYR A 209 20.33 -8.28 -7.93
C TYR A 209 21.02 -8.50 -9.28
N ALA A 210 20.55 -7.85 -10.35
CA ALA A 210 21.01 -8.15 -11.71
C ALA A 210 21.96 -7.11 -12.30
N SER A 211 21.74 -5.81 -12.03
CA SER A 211 22.37 -4.73 -12.80
C SER A 211 23.10 -3.67 -11.96
N GLY A 212 23.32 -3.94 -10.68
CA GLY A 212 23.94 -2.96 -9.78
C GLY A 212 23.00 -1.81 -9.46
N ILE A 213 23.51 -0.59 -9.41
CA ILE A 213 22.75 0.60 -8.97
C ILE A 213 21.72 0.97 -10.04
N LYS A 214 20.45 1.07 -9.61
CA LYS A 214 19.34 1.65 -10.37
C LYS A 214 18.96 2.99 -9.75
N ILE A 215 18.73 4.01 -10.58
CA ILE A 215 18.26 5.33 -10.16
C ILE A 215 16.88 5.57 -10.78
N CYS A 216 15.93 6.04 -9.94
CA CYS A 216 14.60 6.46 -10.36
C CYS A 216 14.41 7.93 -9.97
N THR A 217 13.91 8.76 -10.91
CA THR A 217 13.72 10.19 -10.67
C THR A 217 12.24 10.52 -10.63
N PHE A 218 11.84 11.35 -9.66
CA PHE A 218 10.47 11.79 -9.44
C PHE A 218 10.43 13.28 -9.13
N ASP A 219 9.35 13.92 -9.56
CA ASP A 219 9.05 15.30 -9.19
C ASP A 219 8.00 15.31 -8.07
N TYR A 220 8.29 16.01 -7.00
CA TYR A 220 7.35 16.29 -5.91
C TYR A 220 7.07 17.79 -5.88
N ILE A 221 5.81 18.16 -5.95
CA ILE A 221 5.33 19.54 -5.85
C ILE A 221 4.68 19.69 -4.49
N PRO A 222 5.28 20.46 -3.56
CA PRO A 222 4.70 20.71 -2.25
C PRO A 222 3.33 21.40 -2.37
N HIS A 223 2.40 21.01 -1.51
CA HIS A 223 1.03 21.54 -1.42
C HIS A 223 0.89 22.59 -0.33
#